data_645c9efb6a91de4e078e477bf427f2ad
#
_entry.id   645c9efb6a91de4e078e477bf427f2ad
#
_cell.length_a   1.000
_cell.length_b   1.000
_cell.length_c   1.000
_cell.angle_alpha   90.00
_cell.angle_beta   90.00
_cell.angle_gamma   90.00
#
_symmetry.space_group_name_H-M   'P 1'
#
loop_
_entity.id
_entity.type
_entity.pdbx_description
1 polymer ?
#
loop_
_entity_poly.entity_id
_entity_poly.type
_entity_poly.pdbx_seq_one_letter_code
_entity_poly.pdbx_strand_id
1 'polypeptide(L)'
;ASDGFGDDASQVVKDKVQNFSDLPQPAINGMVVEVTGDASNNFDNYFVKYETDLWEETLKPATPTNIKNTKFPHLLIRTADGNFRFTQIDGSSYTISATSYDVPTLGSRVAGDLNSAPDPSFIGKKINDIFFHRNRLGVLADENVIMSRSGEFFEFFPETVTSALDTDPIDVASTHTKVSILQHAVSFDEELLLFSEQSQFMVTGGATLTASNISINVTTEFEADKRVKPVGSGSNVFFTFNKGNFSGVREFFVASDTDTKKADDITANVPKFVPANVFKLATSTTENILIALSSNEENALYVFQYYVAQNKRLQSAWHKWTYGTTTSDKILNIDFIENTLFIVNERSDGVYLETID
;
A
#
# COMPACT_ATOMS: atom_id res chain seq x y z
N ALA A 1 -30.53 28.82 -34.28
CA ALA A 1 -31.72 29.44 -34.84
C ALA A 1 -31.76 30.88 -34.35
N SER A 2 -31.83 31.85 -35.26
CA SER A 2 -32.06 33.25 -34.90
C SER A 2 -33.48 33.39 -34.39
N ASP A 3 -33.66 33.84 -33.18
CA ASP A 3 -34.94 34.08 -32.55
C ASP A 3 -35.52 35.46 -32.89
N GLY A 4 -34.77 36.26 -33.64
CA GLY A 4 -35.17 37.62 -34.06
C GLY A 4 -34.98 38.70 -32.99
N PHE A 5 -34.40 38.36 -31.82
CA PHE A 5 -34.17 39.30 -30.72
C PHE A 5 -32.70 39.66 -30.51
N GLY A 6 -31.79 39.09 -31.25
CA GLY A 6 -30.34 39.21 -31.07
C GLY A 6 -29.73 37.99 -30.44
N ASP A 7 -28.42 37.80 -30.55
CA ASP A 7 -27.71 36.59 -30.16
C ASP A 7 -27.73 36.31 -28.63
N ASP A 8 -28.08 37.30 -27.82
CA ASP A 8 -28.11 37.19 -26.34
C ASP A 8 -29.51 36.84 -25.77
N ALA A 9 -30.56 36.78 -26.64
CA ALA A 9 -31.94 36.59 -26.19
C ALA A 9 -32.33 35.12 -25.97
N SER A 10 -31.61 34.15 -26.58
CA SER A 10 -31.82 32.72 -26.34
C SER A 10 -30.56 31.92 -26.64
N GLN A 11 -30.20 31.10 -25.71
CA GLN A 11 -29.10 30.14 -25.83
C GLN A 11 -29.65 28.69 -25.73
N VAL A 12 -29.34 27.88 -26.72
CA VAL A 12 -29.74 26.46 -26.74
C VAL A 12 -28.52 25.59 -26.46
N VAL A 13 -28.47 25.05 -25.27
CA VAL A 13 -27.49 24.03 -24.88
C VAL A 13 -28.21 22.70 -24.68
N LYS A 14 -27.75 21.64 -25.36
CA LYS A 14 -28.36 20.32 -25.24
C LYS A 14 -27.51 19.40 -24.39
N ASP A 15 -26.34 19.03 -24.88
CA ASP A 15 -25.50 17.99 -24.22
C ASP A 15 -24.07 18.48 -23.97
N LYS A 16 -23.58 19.44 -24.80
CA LYS A 16 -22.17 19.85 -24.79
C LYS A 16 -22.02 21.36 -25.02
N VAL A 17 -20.99 21.92 -24.40
CA VAL A 17 -20.46 23.26 -24.71
C VAL A 17 -18.94 23.16 -24.86
N GLN A 18 -18.32 24.12 -25.52
CA GLN A 18 -16.88 24.16 -25.66
C GLN A 18 -16.20 24.70 -24.39
N ASN A 19 -16.71 25.83 -23.87
CA ASN A 19 -16.14 26.47 -22.68
C ASN A 19 -17.17 26.56 -21.56
N PHE A 20 -16.71 26.63 -20.33
CA PHE A 20 -17.57 26.85 -19.18
C PHE A 20 -18.40 28.16 -19.28
N SER A 21 -17.83 29.19 -19.88
CA SER A 21 -18.52 30.46 -20.11
C SER A 21 -19.72 30.37 -21.06
N ASP A 22 -19.82 29.30 -21.82
CA ASP A 22 -20.93 29.09 -22.79
C ASP A 22 -22.15 28.43 -22.12
N LEU A 23 -22.08 28.16 -20.81
CA LEU A 23 -23.18 27.61 -20.04
C LEU A 23 -24.28 28.64 -19.77
N PRO A 24 -25.57 28.27 -19.93
CA PRO A 24 -26.67 29.16 -19.63
C PRO A 24 -26.80 29.47 -18.15
N GLN A 25 -27.18 30.70 -17.84
CA GLN A 25 -27.59 31.11 -16.50
C GLN A 25 -28.86 31.98 -16.57
N PRO A 26 -29.98 31.54 -15.96
CA PRO A 26 -30.19 30.31 -15.22
C PRO A 26 -30.36 29.06 -16.12
N ALA A 27 -30.24 27.86 -15.50
CA ALA A 27 -30.52 26.61 -16.17
C ALA A 27 -31.53 25.74 -15.36
N ILE A 28 -31.86 24.58 -15.84
CA ILE A 28 -32.78 23.66 -15.13
C ILE A 28 -32.01 22.87 -14.11
N ASN A 29 -32.45 22.86 -12.85
CA ASN A 29 -31.86 22.04 -11.79
C ASN A 29 -31.75 20.56 -12.21
N GLY A 30 -30.57 19.97 -12.02
CA GLY A 30 -30.25 18.63 -12.44
C GLY A 30 -29.77 18.50 -13.89
N MET A 31 -29.73 19.59 -14.67
CA MET A 31 -29.16 19.56 -16.01
C MET A 31 -27.66 19.25 -15.95
N VAL A 32 -27.22 18.27 -16.73
CA VAL A 32 -25.80 17.90 -16.86
C VAL A 32 -25.31 18.21 -18.26
N VAL A 33 -24.18 18.88 -18.34
CA VAL A 33 -23.56 19.33 -19.62
C VAL A 33 -22.08 18.90 -19.60
N GLU A 34 -21.60 18.43 -20.74
CA GLU A 34 -20.17 18.16 -20.98
C GLU A 34 -19.50 19.47 -21.46
N VAL A 35 -18.43 19.87 -20.79
CA VAL A 35 -17.52 20.92 -21.23
C VAL A 35 -16.33 20.27 -21.93
N THR A 36 -16.17 20.49 -23.23
CA THR A 36 -15.24 19.72 -24.06
C THR A 36 -13.86 20.37 -24.22
N GLY A 37 -13.68 21.63 -23.75
CA GLY A 37 -12.38 22.28 -23.86
C GLY A 37 -11.85 22.32 -25.30
N ASP A 38 -10.62 21.88 -25.52
CA ASP A 38 -10.05 21.75 -26.86
C ASP A 38 -10.62 20.51 -27.57
N ALA A 39 -11.27 20.74 -28.72
CA ALA A 39 -11.89 19.66 -29.51
C ALA A 39 -10.90 18.59 -30.03
N SER A 40 -9.60 18.85 -29.97
CA SER A 40 -8.54 17.90 -30.33
C SER A 40 -8.12 16.97 -29.19
N ASN A 41 -8.55 17.22 -27.93
CA ASN A 41 -8.12 16.51 -26.73
C ASN A 41 -9.31 16.12 -25.84
N ASN A 42 -9.71 14.87 -25.87
CA ASN A 42 -10.81 14.37 -25.03
C ASN A 42 -10.43 14.20 -23.54
N PHE A 43 -9.18 14.39 -23.16
CA PHE A 43 -8.75 14.28 -21.75
C PHE A 43 -9.09 15.54 -20.95
N ASP A 44 -9.39 16.67 -21.62
CA ASP A 44 -9.78 17.92 -20.98
C ASP A 44 -11.30 18.03 -20.77
N ASN A 45 -12.06 17.00 -21.17
CA ASN A 45 -13.50 17.00 -21.02
C ASN A 45 -13.89 16.73 -19.56
N TYR A 46 -14.81 17.54 -19.06
CA TYR A 46 -15.42 17.35 -17.74
C TYR A 46 -16.92 17.59 -17.78
N PHE A 47 -17.62 17.22 -16.75
CA PHE A 47 -19.06 17.31 -16.67
C PHE A 47 -19.46 18.26 -15.55
N VAL A 48 -20.47 19.07 -15.81
CA VAL A 48 -21.04 19.99 -14.82
C VAL A 48 -22.53 19.79 -14.72
N LYS A 49 -23.03 19.93 -13.49
CA LYS A 49 -24.46 19.85 -13.14
C LYS A 49 -24.92 21.18 -12.61
N TYR A 50 -26.06 21.66 -13.09
CA TYR A 50 -26.69 22.86 -12.53
C TYR A 50 -27.50 22.50 -11.29
N GLU A 51 -27.13 23.08 -10.15
CA GLU A 51 -27.80 22.86 -8.89
C GLU A 51 -27.72 24.13 -8.03
N THR A 52 -28.84 24.55 -7.44
CA THR A 52 -28.91 25.74 -6.54
C THR A 52 -28.27 26.99 -7.15
N ASP A 53 -28.65 27.30 -8.40
CA ASP A 53 -28.18 28.46 -9.18
C ASP A 53 -26.67 28.47 -9.52
N LEU A 54 -25.99 27.33 -9.38
CA LEU A 54 -24.57 27.15 -9.68
C LEU A 54 -24.35 25.96 -10.61
N TRP A 55 -23.30 26.07 -11.43
CA TRP A 55 -22.73 24.93 -12.15
C TRP A 55 -21.59 24.32 -11.32
N GLU A 56 -21.75 23.09 -10.92
CA GLU A 56 -20.76 22.33 -10.14
C GLU A 56 -20.25 21.15 -10.94
N GLU A 57 -18.95 20.83 -10.79
CA GLU A 57 -18.36 19.65 -11.39
C GLU A 57 -19.09 18.38 -10.92
N THR A 58 -19.27 17.43 -11.83
CA THR A 58 -20.00 16.19 -11.55
C THR A 58 -19.50 15.04 -12.40
N LEU A 59 -20.08 13.89 -12.17
CA LEU A 59 -19.85 12.69 -12.98
C LEU A 59 -20.66 12.74 -14.29
N LYS A 60 -20.09 12.15 -15.32
CA LYS A 60 -20.84 11.74 -16.50
C LYS A 60 -22.00 10.83 -16.10
N PRO A 61 -23.22 11.08 -16.58
CA PRO A 61 -24.35 10.20 -16.31
C PRO A 61 -24.07 8.74 -16.61
N ALA A 62 -24.51 7.84 -15.72
CA ALA A 62 -24.32 6.39 -15.79
C ALA A 62 -22.89 5.87 -15.60
N THR A 63 -21.93 6.72 -15.19
CA THR A 63 -20.59 6.26 -14.78
C THR A 63 -20.68 5.51 -13.44
N PRO A 64 -20.06 4.32 -13.32
CA PRO A 64 -19.95 3.62 -12.04
C PRO A 64 -19.24 4.47 -10.99
N THR A 65 -19.77 4.54 -9.78
CA THR A 65 -19.26 5.42 -8.72
C THR A 65 -18.42 4.71 -7.68
N ASN A 66 -18.82 3.48 -7.29
CA ASN A 66 -18.36 2.86 -6.06
C ASN A 66 -17.41 1.69 -6.29
N ILE A 67 -16.41 1.57 -5.43
CA ILE A 67 -15.62 0.35 -5.25
C ILE A 67 -16.41 -0.63 -4.38
N LYS A 68 -16.41 -1.91 -4.75
CA LYS A 68 -17.07 -2.96 -3.95
C LYS A 68 -16.28 -3.23 -2.67
N ASN A 69 -16.78 -2.78 -1.53
CA ASN A 69 -16.17 -2.97 -0.21
C ASN A 69 -15.97 -4.45 0.17
N THR A 70 -16.82 -5.35 -0.31
CA THR A 70 -16.71 -6.80 -0.06
C THR A 70 -15.46 -7.46 -0.67
N LYS A 71 -14.79 -6.78 -1.58
CA LYS A 71 -13.57 -7.25 -2.26
C LYS A 71 -12.32 -6.49 -1.82
N PHE A 72 -12.47 -5.44 -1.06
CA PHE A 72 -11.37 -4.67 -0.49
C PHE A 72 -10.94 -5.26 0.86
N PRO A 73 -9.72 -5.04 1.32
CA PRO A 73 -9.27 -5.44 2.65
C PRO A 73 -10.19 -4.92 3.76
N HIS A 74 -10.41 -5.75 4.76
CA HIS A 74 -11.29 -5.44 5.88
C HIS A 74 -10.53 -4.79 7.03
N LEU A 75 -11.25 -4.12 7.92
CA LEU A 75 -10.70 -3.53 9.12
C LEU A 75 -10.75 -4.50 10.31
N LEU A 76 -9.71 -4.47 11.13
CA LEU A 76 -9.70 -5.07 12.45
C LEU A 76 -9.65 -3.95 13.48
N ILE A 77 -10.77 -3.73 14.16
CA ILE A 77 -10.97 -2.61 15.10
C ILE A 77 -10.91 -3.15 16.51
N ARG A 78 -9.98 -2.64 17.33
CA ARG A 78 -9.96 -2.92 18.76
C ARG A 78 -11.10 -2.16 19.44
N THR A 79 -11.91 -2.87 20.20
CA THR A 79 -13.11 -2.32 20.87
C THR A 79 -12.88 -2.08 22.35
N ALA A 80 -13.72 -1.24 22.97
CA ALA A 80 -13.58 -0.80 24.36
C ALA A 80 -13.70 -1.94 25.39
N ASP A 81 -14.30 -3.07 25.00
CA ASP A 81 -14.39 -4.29 25.81
C ASP A 81 -13.11 -5.16 25.74
N GLY A 82 -12.06 -4.68 25.04
CA GLY A 82 -10.77 -5.39 24.88
C GLY A 82 -10.77 -6.42 23.77
N ASN A 83 -11.88 -6.63 23.06
CA ASN A 83 -11.98 -7.54 21.94
C ASN A 83 -11.60 -6.87 20.61
N PHE A 84 -11.69 -7.63 19.51
CA PHE A 84 -11.49 -7.15 18.15
C PHE A 84 -12.73 -7.43 17.31
N ARG A 85 -13.14 -6.43 16.52
CA ARG A 85 -14.18 -6.58 15.51
C ARG A 85 -13.56 -6.56 14.12
N PHE A 86 -13.78 -7.62 13.35
CA PHE A 86 -13.46 -7.68 11.94
C PHE A 86 -14.64 -7.23 11.11
N THR A 87 -14.50 -6.19 10.28
CA THR A 87 -15.60 -5.58 9.54
C THR A 87 -15.18 -5.09 8.16
N GLN A 88 -16.15 -4.95 7.26
CA GLN A 88 -15.96 -4.29 5.97
C GLN A 88 -15.87 -2.77 6.16
N ILE A 89 -15.33 -2.07 5.16
CA ILE A 89 -15.30 -0.61 5.08
C ILE A 89 -16.61 -0.16 4.43
N ASP A 90 -17.69 -0.13 5.19
CA ASP A 90 -19.07 0.00 4.68
C ASP A 90 -19.87 1.17 5.26
N GLY A 91 -19.25 2.01 6.09
CA GLY A 91 -19.91 3.16 6.73
C GLY A 91 -20.86 2.78 7.85
N SER A 92 -20.85 1.53 8.33
CA SER A 92 -21.69 1.12 9.44
C SER A 92 -21.26 1.76 10.75
N SER A 93 -22.21 2.01 11.66
CA SER A 93 -21.91 2.47 13.01
C SER A 93 -22.38 1.44 14.01
N TYR A 94 -21.64 1.27 15.11
CA TYR A 94 -22.00 0.37 16.19
C TYR A 94 -21.48 0.88 17.55
N THR A 95 -22.12 0.46 18.62
CA THR A 95 -21.73 0.86 19.98
C THR A 95 -21.36 -0.37 20.80
N ILE A 96 -20.19 -0.35 21.42
CA ILE A 96 -19.70 -1.39 22.34
C ILE A 96 -19.23 -0.73 23.62
N SER A 97 -19.70 -1.19 24.77
CA SER A 97 -19.34 -0.65 26.09
C SER A 97 -19.47 0.87 26.16
N ALA A 98 -20.59 1.42 25.65
CA ALA A 98 -20.90 2.85 25.55
C ALA A 98 -19.95 3.68 24.65
N THR A 99 -19.06 3.07 23.90
CA THR A 99 -18.21 3.73 22.91
C THR A 99 -18.77 3.49 21.51
N SER A 100 -19.01 4.56 20.75
CA SER A 100 -19.41 4.49 19.34
C SER A 100 -18.19 4.35 18.44
N TYR A 101 -18.36 3.53 17.41
CA TYR A 101 -17.39 3.29 16.34
C TYR A 101 -18.07 3.54 15.01
N ASP A 102 -17.55 4.50 14.27
CA ASP A 102 -17.98 4.79 12.90
C ASP A 102 -16.99 4.16 11.93
N VAL A 103 -17.43 3.15 11.21
CA VAL A 103 -16.63 2.50 10.19
C VAL A 103 -16.55 3.43 8.99
N PRO A 104 -15.38 3.72 8.43
CA PRO A 104 -15.25 4.54 7.24
C PRO A 104 -15.94 3.87 6.03
N THR A 105 -16.25 4.68 5.02
CA THR A 105 -16.65 4.22 3.69
C THR A 105 -15.46 4.22 2.75
N LEU A 106 -15.46 3.32 1.77
CA LEU A 106 -14.60 3.51 0.60
C LEU A 106 -15.14 4.69 -0.21
N GLY A 107 -14.23 5.53 -0.66
CA GLY A 107 -14.54 6.67 -1.49
C GLY A 107 -15.21 6.30 -2.80
N SER A 108 -15.96 7.22 -3.32
CA SER A 108 -16.64 7.09 -4.61
C SER A 108 -16.12 8.09 -5.61
N ARG A 109 -16.17 7.74 -6.90
CA ARG A 109 -15.91 8.69 -7.97
C ARG A 109 -16.95 9.80 -7.93
N VAL A 110 -16.50 11.05 -7.88
CA VAL A 110 -17.37 12.24 -7.73
C VAL A 110 -17.33 13.13 -8.96
N ALA A 111 -16.30 13.03 -9.78
CA ALA A 111 -16.08 13.89 -10.96
C ALA A 111 -15.60 13.08 -12.18
N GLY A 112 -15.79 13.61 -13.37
CA GLY A 112 -15.29 13.07 -14.63
C GLY A 112 -16.00 11.83 -15.15
N ASP A 113 -15.27 10.97 -15.82
CA ASP A 113 -15.73 9.68 -16.36
C ASP A 113 -14.64 8.59 -16.21
N LEU A 114 -14.80 7.45 -16.91
CA LEU A 114 -13.81 6.36 -16.86
C LEU A 114 -12.46 6.69 -17.51
N ASN A 115 -12.37 7.77 -18.29
CA ASN A 115 -11.11 8.21 -18.90
C ASN A 115 -10.37 9.21 -18.02
N SER A 116 -11.09 10.20 -17.49
CA SER A 116 -10.51 11.27 -16.66
C SER A 116 -10.34 10.90 -15.19
N ALA A 117 -11.19 9.99 -14.68
CA ALA A 117 -11.08 9.41 -13.36
C ALA A 117 -11.23 7.86 -13.45
N PRO A 118 -10.22 7.13 -13.94
CA PRO A 118 -10.30 5.68 -14.15
C PRO A 118 -10.49 4.92 -12.85
N ASP A 119 -10.88 3.65 -12.97
CA ASP A 119 -10.86 2.75 -11.82
C ASP A 119 -9.42 2.55 -11.33
N PRO A 120 -9.19 2.52 -9.99
CA PRO A 120 -7.87 2.17 -9.45
C PRO A 120 -7.39 0.82 -9.95
N SER A 121 -6.11 0.70 -10.28
CA SER A 121 -5.52 -0.48 -10.92
C SER A 121 -5.63 -1.77 -10.11
N PHE A 122 -5.98 -1.72 -8.83
CA PHE A 122 -6.26 -2.92 -8.03
C PHE A 122 -7.64 -3.54 -8.31
N ILE A 123 -8.53 -2.84 -9.03
CA ILE A 123 -9.86 -3.36 -9.35
C ILE A 123 -9.74 -4.59 -10.26
N GLY A 124 -10.31 -5.70 -9.82
CA GLY A 124 -10.24 -6.98 -10.53
C GLY A 124 -8.91 -7.73 -10.39
N LYS A 125 -7.96 -7.22 -9.61
CA LYS A 125 -6.65 -7.82 -9.37
C LYS A 125 -6.47 -8.28 -7.93
N LYS A 126 -5.43 -9.09 -7.70
CA LYS A 126 -5.04 -9.51 -6.36
C LYS A 126 -4.23 -8.41 -5.68
N ILE A 127 -4.63 -8.03 -4.49
CA ILE A 127 -3.83 -7.19 -3.59
C ILE A 127 -2.77 -8.07 -2.96
N ASN A 128 -1.49 -7.72 -3.16
CA ASN A 128 -0.35 -8.46 -2.64
C ASN A 128 0.12 -7.92 -1.28
N ASP A 129 0.11 -6.61 -1.09
CA ASP A 129 0.45 -5.97 0.19
C ASP A 129 -0.33 -4.67 0.39
N ILE A 130 -0.41 -4.26 1.65
CA ILE A 130 -0.97 -2.99 2.09
C ILE A 130 0.11 -2.31 2.93
N PHE A 131 0.31 -1.03 2.70
CA PHE A 131 1.32 -0.25 3.39
C PHE A 131 0.83 1.16 3.69
N PHE A 132 1.54 1.85 4.55
CA PHE A 132 1.30 3.26 4.84
C PHE A 132 2.58 4.05 4.54
N HIS A 133 2.47 5.09 3.74
CA HIS A 133 3.61 5.91 3.36
C HIS A 133 3.19 7.35 3.11
N ARG A 134 3.92 8.32 3.69
CA ARG A 134 3.71 9.76 3.51
C ARG A 134 2.23 10.17 3.56
N ASN A 135 1.56 9.78 4.66
CA ASN A 135 0.15 10.10 4.93
C ASN A 135 -0.85 9.55 3.88
N ARG A 136 -0.52 8.43 3.23
CA ARG A 136 -1.37 7.74 2.26
C ARG A 136 -1.46 6.25 2.59
N LEU A 137 -2.63 5.67 2.45
CA LEU A 137 -2.79 4.22 2.43
C LEU A 137 -2.42 3.70 1.04
N GLY A 138 -1.47 2.79 0.98
CA GLY A 138 -1.00 2.21 -0.26
C GLY A 138 -1.36 0.74 -0.41
N VAL A 139 -1.52 0.32 -1.65
CA VAL A 139 -1.85 -1.04 -2.07
C VAL A 139 -0.91 -1.44 -3.21
N LEU A 140 -0.41 -2.68 -3.18
CA LEU A 140 0.31 -3.28 -4.30
C LEU A 140 -0.61 -4.24 -5.05
N ALA A 141 -0.72 -4.07 -6.37
CA ALA A 141 -1.47 -4.97 -7.23
C ALA A 141 -0.75 -5.12 -8.57
N ASP A 142 -0.37 -6.36 -8.95
CA ASP A 142 0.50 -6.65 -10.08
C ASP A 142 1.79 -5.80 -10.06
N GLU A 143 2.01 -4.96 -11.06
CA GLU A 143 3.16 -4.04 -11.17
C GLU A 143 2.88 -2.64 -10.63
N ASN A 144 1.64 -2.39 -10.15
CA ASN A 144 1.18 -1.08 -9.74
C ASN A 144 1.36 -0.82 -8.25
N VAL A 145 1.73 0.42 -7.96
CA VAL A 145 1.66 1.07 -6.65
C VAL A 145 0.48 2.02 -6.69
N ILE A 146 -0.53 1.75 -5.88
CA ILE A 146 -1.74 2.55 -5.80
C ILE A 146 -1.82 3.16 -4.40
N MET A 147 -1.92 4.48 -4.30
CA MET A 147 -2.01 5.17 -3.01
C MET A 147 -3.26 6.04 -2.98
N SER A 148 -3.91 6.08 -1.83
CA SER A 148 -5.08 6.93 -1.56
C SER A 148 -4.73 8.42 -1.69
N ARG A 149 -5.75 9.27 -1.68
CA ARG A 149 -5.57 10.71 -1.46
C ARG A 149 -4.80 10.97 -0.18
N SER A 150 -4.01 12.04 -0.16
CA SER A 150 -3.22 12.41 1.03
C SER A 150 -4.12 12.81 2.19
N GLY A 151 -3.97 12.12 3.33
CA GLY A 151 -4.81 12.33 4.52
C GLY A 151 -6.19 11.64 4.48
N GLU A 152 -6.58 11.10 3.34
CA GLU A 152 -7.87 10.44 3.14
C GLU A 152 -7.66 8.99 2.70
N PHE A 153 -7.49 8.10 3.66
CA PHE A 153 -6.96 6.75 3.47
C PHE A 153 -7.86 5.79 2.67
N PHE A 154 -9.13 6.13 2.52
CA PHE A 154 -10.11 5.30 1.81
C PHE A 154 -10.59 5.92 0.50
N GLU A 155 -10.02 7.06 0.10
CA GLU A 155 -10.33 7.77 -1.13
C GLU A 155 -9.29 7.44 -2.21
N PHE A 156 -9.75 6.76 -3.28
CA PHE A 156 -8.90 6.33 -4.40
C PHE A 156 -9.31 6.96 -5.73
N PHE A 157 -10.16 7.97 -5.70
CA PHE A 157 -10.55 8.77 -6.87
C PHE A 157 -10.14 10.22 -6.65
N PRO A 158 -9.82 10.97 -7.72
CA PRO A 158 -9.56 12.41 -7.63
C PRO A 158 -10.82 13.15 -7.20
N GLU A 159 -10.64 14.28 -6.54
CA GLU A 159 -11.73 15.17 -6.13
C GLU A 159 -12.29 15.95 -7.32
N THR A 160 -11.42 16.37 -8.23
CA THR A 160 -11.73 17.09 -9.45
C THR A 160 -10.90 16.54 -10.61
N VAL A 161 -11.41 16.64 -11.83
CA VAL A 161 -10.67 16.30 -13.04
C VAL A 161 -10.28 17.55 -13.86
N THR A 162 -10.67 18.74 -13.39
CA THR A 162 -10.34 20.01 -14.05
C THR A 162 -8.93 20.49 -13.75
N SER A 163 -8.31 20.02 -12.70
CA SER A 163 -6.92 20.31 -12.33
C SER A 163 -6.31 19.17 -11.52
N ALA A 164 -5.02 18.91 -11.70
CA ALA A 164 -4.28 17.96 -10.86
C ALA A 164 -3.98 18.60 -9.50
N LEU A 165 -4.32 17.91 -8.43
CA LEU A 165 -4.05 18.32 -7.05
C LEU A 165 -2.90 17.51 -6.45
N ASP A 166 -2.11 18.13 -5.57
CA ASP A 166 -1.04 17.44 -4.85
C ASP A 166 -1.57 16.33 -3.92
N THR A 167 -2.84 16.43 -3.55
CA THR A 167 -3.56 15.46 -2.73
C THR A 167 -4.12 14.28 -3.51
N ASP A 168 -4.18 14.33 -4.82
CA ASP A 168 -4.80 13.29 -5.66
C ASP A 168 -4.21 11.91 -5.40
N PRO A 169 -5.01 10.84 -5.63
CA PRO A 169 -4.52 9.47 -5.59
C PRO A 169 -3.36 9.27 -6.56
N ILE A 170 -2.52 8.32 -6.21
CA ILE A 170 -1.38 7.92 -7.04
C ILE A 170 -1.65 6.50 -7.54
N ASP A 171 -1.52 6.27 -8.84
CA ASP A 171 -1.61 4.94 -9.46
C ASP A 171 -0.57 4.86 -10.57
N VAL A 172 0.55 4.21 -10.28
CA VAL A 172 1.70 4.14 -11.18
C VAL A 172 2.22 2.72 -11.26
N ALA A 173 2.60 2.30 -12.45
CA ALA A 173 3.24 1.02 -12.69
C ALA A 173 4.75 1.13 -12.61
N SER A 174 5.41 0.08 -12.11
CA SER A 174 6.86 -0.06 -12.25
C SER A 174 7.22 -0.27 -13.71
N THR A 175 8.19 0.48 -14.22
CA THR A 175 8.71 0.32 -15.59
C THR A 175 10.02 -0.46 -15.53
N HIS A 176 9.97 -1.74 -15.87
CA HIS A 176 11.15 -2.60 -15.94
C HIS A 176 11.12 -3.47 -17.19
N THR A 177 12.30 -3.91 -17.66
CA THR A 177 12.43 -4.81 -18.83
C THR A 177 11.90 -6.22 -18.59
N LYS A 178 11.76 -6.61 -17.31
CA LYS A 178 11.18 -7.89 -16.87
C LYS A 178 9.84 -7.62 -16.19
N VAL A 179 8.90 -8.53 -16.31
CA VAL A 179 7.63 -8.49 -15.54
C VAL A 179 7.97 -8.54 -14.06
N SER A 180 7.54 -7.51 -13.34
CA SER A 180 7.92 -7.30 -11.94
C SER A 180 6.68 -7.15 -11.05
N ILE A 181 6.01 -8.29 -10.80
CA ILE A 181 4.87 -8.31 -9.86
C ILE A 181 5.36 -7.92 -8.48
N LEU A 182 4.88 -6.80 -7.98
CA LEU A 182 5.21 -6.26 -6.67
C LEU A 182 4.53 -7.07 -5.58
N GLN A 183 5.30 -7.58 -4.63
CA GLN A 183 4.83 -8.47 -3.57
C GLN A 183 4.75 -7.77 -2.22
N HIS A 184 5.77 -6.98 -1.86
CA HIS A 184 5.89 -6.35 -0.56
C HIS A 184 6.42 -4.92 -0.65
N ALA A 185 5.97 -4.09 0.29
CA ALA A 185 6.44 -2.74 0.50
C ALA A 185 6.97 -2.57 1.93
N VAL A 186 8.12 -1.94 2.07
CA VAL A 186 8.77 -1.68 3.36
C VAL A 186 9.30 -0.25 3.38
N SER A 187 9.03 0.48 4.46
CA SER A 187 9.64 1.80 4.66
C SER A 187 11.14 1.66 4.89
N PHE A 188 11.92 2.47 4.21
CA PHE A 188 13.37 2.46 4.26
C PHE A 188 13.90 3.89 4.03
N ASP A 189 14.59 4.44 5.01
CA ASP A 189 15.28 5.74 4.92
C ASP A 189 14.39 6.86 4.31
N GLU A 190 13.19 7.05 4.90
CA GLU A 190 12.15 8.01 4.45
C GLU A 190 11.53 7.70 3.07
N GLU A 191 12.03 6.70 2.35
CA GLU A 191 11.52 6.22 1.07
C GLU A 191 10.74 4.90 1.23
N LEU A 192 10.18 4.41 0.15
CA LEU A 192 9.47 3.13 0.10
C LEU A 192 10.23 2.14 -0.78
N LEU A 193 10.72 1.07 -0.17
CA LEU A 193 11.38 -0.04 -0.86
C LEU A 193 10.33 -1.09 -1.23
N LEU A 194 10.27 -1.43 -2.51
CA LEU A 194 9.36 -2.44 -3.05
C LEU A 194 10.13 -3.69 -3.46
N PHE A 195 9.52 -4.83 -3.23
CA PHE A 195 10.08 -6.14 -3.56
C PHE A 195 9.24 -6.87 -4.60
N SER A 196 9.88 -7.32 -5.66
CA SER A 196 9.40 -8.39 -6.55
C SER A 196 10.20 -9.67 -6.30
N GLU A 197 9.92 -10.74 -7.05
CA GLU A 197 10.68 -12.00 -6.91
C GLU A 197 12.16 -11.86 -7.33
N GLN A 198 12.50 -10.90 -8.20
CA GLN A 198 13.84 -10.80 -8.80
C GLN A 198 14.49 -9.42 -8.68
N SER A 199 13.75 -8.42 -8.23
CA SER A 199 14.23 -7.04 -8.20
C SER A 199 13.65 -6.28 -7.02
N GLN A 200 14.41 -5.29 -6.56
CA GLN A 200 13.98 -4.32 -5.57
C GLN A 200 13.89 -2.95 -6.25
N PHE A 201 12.85 -2.21 -5.92
CA PHE A 201 12.60 -0.89 -6.46
C PHE A 201 12.49 0.13 -5.33
N MET A 202 12.89 1.34 -5.62
CA MET A 202 12.71 2.46 -4.69
C MET A 202 11.67 3.41 -5.27
N VAL A 203 10.69 3.74 -4.46
CA VAL A 203 9.73 4.81 -4.75
C VAL A 203 10.36 6.11 -4.28
N THR A 204 10.59 7.01 -5.21
CA THR A 204 11.14 8.34 -4.94
C THR A 204 10.17 9.42 -5.42
N GLY A 205 10.29 10.61 -4.88
CA GLY A 205 9.46 11.75 -5.25
C GLY A 205 9.95 13.01 -4.54
N GLY A 206 9.29 14.13 -4.76
CA GLY A 206 9.61 15.40 -4.08
C GLY A 206 9.28 15.36 -2.58
N ALA A 207 9.46 16.48 -1.89
CA ALA A 207 9.08 16.64 -0.47
C ALA A 207 7.61 16.27 -0.23
N THR A 208 6.73 16.69 -1.15
CA THR A 208 5.35 16.20 -1.25
C THR A 208 5.29 15.16 -2.36
N LEU A 209 4.84 13.95 -2.05
CA LEU A 209 4.66 12.87 -3.03
C LEU A 209 3.34 13.08 -3.77
N THR A 210 3.43 13.26 -5.09
CA THR A 210 2.26 13.50 -5.97
C THR A 210 2.28 12.54 -7.16
N ALA A 211 1.15 12.41 -7.85
CA ALA A 211 1.06 11.59 -9.06
C ALA A 211 2.00 12.07 -10.19
N SER A 212 2.38 13.35 -10.20
CA SER A 212 3.25 13.95 -11.21
C SER A 212 4.76 13.80 -10.92
N ASN A 213 5.16 13.61 -9.66
CA ASN A 213 6.57 13.59 -9.27
C ASN A 213 7.06 12.23 -8.75
N ILE A 214 6.17 11.27 -8.58
CA ILE A 214 6.54 9.91 -8.17
C ILE A 214 7.33 9.21 -9.27
N SER A 215 8.37 8.48 -8.89
CA SER A 215 9.05 7.55 -9.76
C SER A 215 9.38 6.24 -9.04
N ILE A 216 9.35 5.13 -9.78
CA ILE A 216 9.67 3.79 -9.29
C ILE A 216 10.90 3.32 -10.06
N ASN A 217 12.05 3.28 -9.37
CA ASN A 217 13.33 2.96 -9.99
C ASN A 217 13.88 1.65 -9.44
N VAL A 218 14.43 0.80 -10.32
CA VAL A 218 15.18 -0.38 -9.90
C VAL A 218 16.39 0.07 -9.10
N THR A 219 16.58 -0.53 -7.94
CA THR A 219 17.73 -0.24 -7.08
C THR A 219 18.70 -1.41 -6.96
N THR A 220 18.17 -2.63 -6.89
CA THR A 220 18.98 -3.86 -6.89
C THR A 220 18.22 -4.99 -7.59
N GLU A 221 18.95 -5.99 -8.10
CA GLU A 221 18.38 -7.16 -8.76
C GLU A 221 18.81 -8.44 -8.02
N PHE A 222 18.18 -8.71 -6.88
CA PHE A 222 18.38 -9.92 -6.10
C PHE A 222 17.07 -10.72 -6.02
N GLU A 223 17.19 -12.03 -6.05
CA GLU A 223 16.06 -12.91 -5.78
C GLU A 223 15.56 -12.73 -4.36
N ALA A 224 14.23 -12.65 -4.20
CA ALA A 224 13.53 -12.57 -2.92
C ALA A 224 12.38 -13.58 -2.88
N ASP A 225 12.15 -14.18 -1.71
CA ASP A 225 11.00 -15.09 -1.53
C ASP A 225 9.73 -14.27 -1.35
N LYS A 226 8.83 -14.33 -2.33
CA LYS A 226 7.56 -13.60 -2.33
C LYS A 226 6.60 -13.92 -1.19
N ARG A 227 6.83 -15.03 -0.48
CA ARG A 227 5.97 -15.49 0.63
C ARG A 227 6.30 -14.80 1.94
N VAL A 228 7.48 -14.22 2.05
CA VAL A 228 8.03 -13.65 3.28
C VAL A 228 8.11 -12.14 3.16
N LYS A 229 7.33 -11.43 3.97
CA LYS A 229 7.43 -9.98 4.02
C LYS A 229 8.79 -9.58 4.58
N PRO A 230 9.57 -8.76 3.86
CA PRO A 230 10.81 -8.20 4.37
C PRO A 230 10.56 -7.34 5.61
N VAL A 231 11.55 -7.25 6.49
CA VAL A 231 11.45 -6.47 7.73
C VAL A 231 12.53 -5.40 7.81
N GLY A 232 12.11 -4.19 8.17
CA GLY A 232 13.02 -3.07 8.41
C GLY A 232 13.63 -3.13 9.80
N SER A 233 14.91 -2.82 9.91
CA SER A 233 15.65 -2.73 11.18
C SER A 233 16.58 -1.52 11.14
N GLY A 234 16.09 -0.38 11.62
CA GLY A 234 16.80 0.88 11.50
C GLY A 234 17.03 1.27 10.03
N SER A 235 18.30 1.43 9.65
CA SER A 235 18.73 1.73 8.28
C SER A 235 18.94 0.50 7.39
N ASN A 236 18.48 -0.68 7.81
CA ASN A 236 18.63 -1.92 7.07
C ASN A 236 17.28 -2.59 6.83
N VAL A 237 17.18 -3.42 5.77
CA VAL A 237 16.02 -4.27 5.51
C VAL A 237 16.48 -5.68 5.30
N PHE A 238 15.89 -6.62 6.03
CA PHE A 238 16.17 -8.04 5.89
C PHE A 238 15.11 -8.73 5.03
N PHE A 239 15.54 -9.57 4.10
CA PHE A 239 14.66 -10.36 3.25
C PHE A 239 15.25 -11.74 2.96
N THR A 240 14.38 -12.69 2.67
CA THR A 240 14.78 -14.08 2.40
C THR A 240 14.87 -14.38 0.92
N PHE A 241 15.65 -15.38 0.59
CA PHE A 241 15.72 -15.97 -0.75
C PHE A 241 15.91 -17.49 -0.67
N ASN A 242 15.56 -18.22 -1.72
CA ASN A 242 15.57 -19.66 -1.72
C ASN A 242 16.95 -20.23 -2.11
N LYS A 243 17.43 -21.23 -1.37
CA LYS A 243 18.66 -22.02 -1.61
C LYS A 243 18.36 -23.51 -1.67
N GLY A 244 17.39 -23.95 -2.45
CA GLY A 244 16.96 -25.36 -2.52
C GLY A 244 16.28 -25.81 -1.22
N ASN A 245 16.91 -26.70 -0.47
CA ASN A 245 16.38 -27.19 0.81
C ASN A 245 16.64 -26.24 1.99
N PHE A 246 17.21 -25.07 1.74
CA PHE A 246 17.52 -24.06 2.73
C PHE A 246 17.07 -22.67 2.25
N SER A 247 16.98 -21.75 3.17
CA SER A 247 16.75 -20.33 2.90
C SER A 247 18.02 -19.54 3.20
N GLY A 248 18.29 -18.54 2.36
CA GLY A 248 19.25 -17.50 2.68
C GLY A 248 18.53 -16.24 3.16
N VAL A 249 19.26 -15.40 3.87
CA VAL A 249 18.80 -14.08 4.30
C VAL A 249 19.78 -13.03 3.80
N ARG A 250 19.24 -11.99 3.15
CA ARG A 250 20.01 -10.82 2.75
C ARG A 250 19.67 -9.63 3.63
N GLU A 251 20.66 -8.80 3.82
CA GLU A 251 20.56 -7.50 4.46
C GLU A 251 20.78 -6.42 3.39
N PHE A 252 19.73 -5.65 3.13
CA PHE A 252 19.76 -4.50 2.24
C PHE A 252 20.13 -3.25 3.04
N PHE A 253 21.06 -2.47 2.55
CA PHE A 253 21.54 -1.23 3.19
C PHE A 253 22.17 -0.28 2.16
N VAL A 254 22.38 0.97 2.57
CA VAL A 254 23.17 1.96 1.82
C VAL A 254 24.60 1.94 2.34
N ALA A 255 25.56 1.68 1.45
CA ALA A 255 26.96 1.68 1.82
C ALA A 255 27.46 3.13 2.00
N SER A 256 27.91 3.46 3.21
CA SER A 256 28.28 4.82 3.62
C SER A 256 29.49 5.41 2.89
N ASP A 257 30.31 4.57 2.27
CA ASP A 257 31.52 4.97 1.51
C ASP A 257 31.22 5.36 0.06
N THR A 258 30.18 4.81 -0.53
CA THR A 258 29.86 4.94 -1.96
C THR A 258 28.43 5.39 -2.24
N ASP A 259 27.61 5.52 -1.19
CA ASP A 259 26.17 5.82 -1.28
C ASP A 259 25.42 4.83 -2.22
N THR A 260 25.97 3.62 -2.36
CA THR A 260 25.39 2.57 -3.20
C THR A 260 24.54 1.63 -2.37
N LYS A 261 23.39 1.25 -2.93
CA LYS A 261 22.48 0.26 -2.34
C LYS A 261 23.04 -1.14 -2.58
N LYS A 262 23.16 -1.93 -1.51
CA LYS A 262 23.71 -3.29 -1.51
C LYS A 262 22.79 -4.24 -0.77
N ALA A 263 22.92 -5.54 -1.02
CA ALA A 263 22.23 -6.59 -0.29
C ALA A 263 23.16 -7.77 -0.03
N ASP A 264 23.78 -7.79 1.13
CA ASP A 264 24.75 -8.82 1.52
C ASP A 264 24.06 -10.07 2.06
N ASP A 265 24.56 -11.26 1.69
CA ASP A 265 24.07 -12.54 2.22
C ASP A 265 24.65 -12.77 3.62
N ILE A 266 23.85 -12.55 4.66
CA ILE A 266 24.24 -12.77 6.06
C ILE A 266 24.22 -14.25 6.46
N THR A 267 23.76 -15.15 5.59
CA THR A 267 23.82 -16.62 5.75
C THR A 267 24.97 -17.25 5.00
N ALA A 268 25.86 -16.45 4.37
CA ALA A 268 26.94 -16.96 3.54
C ALA A 268 27.89 -17.91 4.30
N ASN A 269 28.15 -17.61 5.59
CA ASN A 269 29.03 -18.44 6.45
C ASN A 269 28.34 -19.73 6.93
N VAL A 270 27.01 -19.78 6.88
CA VAL A 270 26.20 -20.91 7.36
C VAL A 270 25.10 -21.29 6.35
N PRO A 271 25.46 -21.63 5.10
CA PRO A 271 24.52 -21.72 3.98
C PRO A 271 23.49 -22.83 4.08
N LYS A 272 23.63 -23.73 5.06
CA LYS A 272 22.72 -24.86 5.34
C LYS A 272 22.14 -24.79 6.75
N PHE A 273 21.99 -23.61 7.30
CA PHE A 273 21.54 -23.46 8.69
C PHE A 273 20.05 -23.17 8.77
N VAL A 274 19.55 -22.20 8.01
CA VAL A 274 18.12 -21.84 8.00
C VAL A 274 17.38 -22.76 7.02
N PRO A 275 16.42 -23.59 7.47
CA PRO A 275 15.67 -24.47 6.58
C PRO A 275 14.87 -23.68 5.53
N ALA A 276 14.53 -24.36 4.43
CA ALA A 276 13.61 -23.80 3.44
C ALA A 276 12.23 -23.51 4.04
N ASN A 277 11.38 -22.84 3.26
CA ASN A 277 10.01 -22.49 3.64
C ASN A 277 9.93 -21.57 4.87
N VAL A 278 10.84 -20.61 4.94
CA VAL A 278 10.66 -19.48 5.86
C VAL A 278 9.34 -18.79 5.52
N PHE A 279 8.56 -18.42 6.53
CA PHE A 279 7.26 -17.77 6.36
C PHE A 279 7.10 -16.48 7.17
N LYS A 280 7.98 -16.24 8.14
CA LYS A 280 7.96 -15.01 8.96
C LYS A 280 9.38 -14.59 9.31
N LEU A 281 9.61 -13.28 9.24
CA LEU A 281 10.74 -12.58 9.84
C LEU A 281 10.22 -11.62 10.91
N ALA A 282 10.97 -11.45 11.98
CA ALA A 282 10.77 -10.41 12.99
C ALA A 282 12.13 -9.87 13.44
N THR A 283 12.19 -8.58 13.78
CA THR A 283 13.44 -7.93 14.17
C THR A 283 13.22 -6.93 15.29
N SER A 284 14.21 -6.79 16.17
CA SER A 284 14.33 -5.69 17.14
C SER A 284 15.61 -4.92 16.90
N THR A 285 15.49 -3.61 16.76
CA THR A 285 16.65 -2.71 16.64
C THR A 285 17.35 -2.48 17.97
N THR A 286 16.61 -2.58 19.07
CA THR A 286 17.16 -2.42 20.42
C THR A 286 18.07 -3.60 20.79
N GLU A 287 17.62 -4.81 20.47
CA GLU A 287 18.36 -6.04 20.77
C GLU A 287 19.34 -6.45 19.65
N ASN A 288 19.34 -5.74 18.51
CA ASN A 288 20.13 -6.10 17.33
C ASN A 288 19.93 -7.57 16.93
N ILE A 289 18.67 -7.96 16.80
CA ILE A 289 18.26 -9.33 16.55
C ILE A 289 17.31 -9.43 15.36
N LEU A 290 17.49 -10.48 14.58
CA LEU A 290 16.56 -10.92 13.55
C LEU A 290 16.19 -12.37 13.81
N ILE A 291 14.92 -12.69 13.72
CA ILE A 291 14.42 -14.06 13.91
C ILE A 291 13.68 -14.49 12.64
N ALA A 292 13.96 -15.71 12.18
CA ALA A 292 13.26 -16.35 11.08
C ALA A 292 12.53 -17.60 11.57
N LEU A 293 11.28 -17.77 11.12
CA LEU A 293 10.48 -18.99 11.30
C LEU A 293 10.40 -19.77 10.00
N SER A 294 10.54 -21.09 10.10
CA SER A 294 10.39 -21.99 8.96
C SER A 294 9.33 -23.06 9.26
N SER A 295 8.44 -23.31 8.28
CA SER A 295 7.46 -24.41 8.39
C SER A 295 8.08 -25.81 8.28
N ASN A 296 9.37 -25.92 7.91
CA ASN A 296 10.09 -27.20 7.93
C ASN A 296 10.57 -27.59 9.34
N GLU A 297 10.56 -26.66 10.27
CA GLU A 297 10.90 -26.89 11.68
C GLU A 297 10.09 -25.91 12.54
N GLU A 298 8.85 -26.30 12.85
CA GLU A 298 7.83 -25.41 13.41
C GLU A 298 8.05 -25.04 14.88
N ASN A 299 8.94 -25.76 15.59
CA ASN A 299 9.28 -25.49 16.99
C ASN A 299 10.62 -24.79 17.19
N ALA A 300 11.18 -24.19 16.16
CA ALA A 300 12.48 -23.55 16.21
C ALA A 300 12.45 -22.10 15.75
N LEU A 301 13.22 -21.28 16.42
CA LEU A 301 13.55 -19.89 16.07
C LEU A 301 14.99 -19.86 15.53
N TYR A 302 15.17 -19.39 14.31
CA TYR A 302 16.47 -19.17 13.70
C TYR A 302 16.87 -17.72 13.93
N VAL A 303 17.82 -17.52 14.82
CA VAL A 303 18.14 -16.22 15.41
C VAL A 303 19.48 -15.73 14.86
N PHE A 304 19.48 -14.56 14.24
CA PHE A 304 20.66 -13.82 13.87
C PHE A 304 20.84 -12.66 14.84
N GLN A 305 21.92 -12.69 15.59
CA GLN A 305 22.25 -11.65 16.55
C GLN A 305 23.55 -10.95 16.11
N TYR A 306 23.59 -9.64 16.20
CA TYR A 306 24.73 -8.87 15.75
C TYR A 306 25.08 -7.73 16.71
N TYR A 307 26.36 -7.35 16.71
CA TYR A 307 26.86 -6.24 17.50
C TYR A 307 27.48 -5.19 16.59
N VAL A 308 27.00 -3.97 16.71
CA VAL A 308 27.49 -2.82 15.94
C VAL A 308 28.11 -1.81 16.89
N ALA A 309 29.36 -1.40 16.63
CA ALA A 309 30.00 -0.30 17.31
C ALA A 309 30.74 0.57 16.29
N GLN A 310 30.72 1.89 16.49
CA GLN A 310 31.36 2.87 15.59
C GLN A 310 30.93 2.69 14.12
N ASN A 311 29.66 2.44 13.88
CA ASN A 311 29.06 2.17 12.58
C ASN A 311 29.67 0.94 11.84
N LYS A 312 30.29 0.02 12.58
CA LYS A 312 30.80 -1.24 12.03
C LYS A 312 30.21 -2.43 12.77
N ARG A 313 29.79 -3.44 12.02
CA ARG A 313 29.42 -4.73 12.59
C ARG A 313 30.69 -5.44 13.01
N LEU A 314 30.91 -5.55 14.34
CA LEU A 314 32.07 -6.18 14.92
C LEU A 314 31.86 -7.69 15.11
N GLN A 315 30.64 -8.12 15.33
CA GLN A 315 30.31 -9.51 15.56
C GLN A 315 28.90 -9.81 15.02
N SER A 316 28.72 -11.00 14.48
CA SER A 316 27.40 -11.54 14.16
C SER A 316 27.43 -13.06 14.18
N ALA A 317 26.34 -13.67 14.62
CA ALA A 317 26.23 -15.11 14.69
C ALA A 317 24.78 -15.55 14.46
N TRP A 318 24.64 -16.69 13.81
CA TRP A 318 23.40 -17.42 13.74
C TRP A 318 23.36 -18.47 14.82
N HIS A 319 22.24 -18.60 15.54
CA HIS A 319 21.96 -19.66 16.48
C HIS A 319 20.50 -20.09 16.40
N LYS A 320 20.21 -21.23 16.98
CA LYS A 320 18.89 -21.82 16.98
C LYS A 320 18.38 -21.90 18.40
N TRP A 321 17.18 -21.36 18.63
CA TRP A 321 16.43 -21.59 19.86
C TRP A 321 15.34 -22.61 19.58
N THR A 322 15.30 -23.68 20.35
CA THR A 322 14.24 -24.67 20.27
C THR A 322 13.20 -24.36 21.32
N TYR A 323 11.97 -24.29 20.91
CA TYR A 323 10.84 -23.94 21.75
C TYR A 323 9.96 -25.15 22.01
N GLY A 324 9.46 -25.26 23.26
CA GLY A 324 8.66 -26.40 23.67
C GLY A 324 9.45 -27.67 24.01
N THR A 325 8.75 -28.65 24.54
CA THR A 325 9.33 -29.92 25.00
C THR A 325 9.01 -31.10 24.09
N THR A 326 8.10 -30.90 23.15
CA THR A 326 7.63 -31.93 22.21
C THR A 326 7.67 -31.46 20.77
N THR A 327 7.72 -32.38 19.82
CA THR A 327 7.65 -32.10 18.40
C THR A 327 6.24 -31.66 17.94
N SER A 328 5.25 -31.71 18.84
CA SER A 328 3.89 -31.22 18.60
C SER A 328 3.70 -29.73 18.92
N ASP A 329 4.66 -29.14 19.63
CA ASP A 329 4.63 -27.69 19.90
C ASP A 329 5.03 -26.92 18.62
N LYS A 330 4.22 -25.92 18.22
CA LYS A 330 4.42 -25.18 16.99
C LYS A 330 4.39 -23.69 17.25
N ILE A 331 5.34 -22.98 16.69
CA ILE A 331 5.34 -21.52 16.67
C ILE A 331 4.56 -21.06 15.45
N LEU A 332 3.39 -20.48 15.69
CA LEU A 332 2.49 -20.01 14.62
C LEU A 332 2.88 -18.63 14.10
N ASN A 333 3.34 -17.75 14.98
CA ASN A 333 3.77 -16.40 14.62
C ASN A 333 4.66 -15.79 15.71
N ILE A 334 5.44 -14.79 15.31
CA ILE A 334 6.25 -13.96 16.22
C ILE A 334 6.18 -12.51 15.79
N ASP A 335 6.33 -11.60 16.75
CA ASP A 335 6.64 -10.20 16.46
C ASP A 335 7.30 -9.54 17.67
N PHE A 336 7.99 -8.42 17.45
CA PHE A 336 8.53 -7.60 18.51
C PHE A 336 7.64 -6.38 18.77
N ILE A 337 7.44 -6.09 20.04
CA ILE A 337 6.95 -4.79 20.48
C ILE A 337 8.05 -4.21 21.38
N GLU A 338 8.71 -3.18 20.90
CA GLU A 338 9.94 -2.64 21.52
C GLU A 338 11.03 -3.71 21.62
N ASN A 339 11.38 -4.17 22.82
CA ASN A 339 12.38 -5.20 23.09
C ASN A 339 11.78 -6.57 23.48
N THR A 340 10.47 -6.64 23.68
CA THR A 340 9.78 -7.88 24.06
C THR A 340 9.37 -8.66 22.81
N LEU A 341 9.81 -9.90 22.72
CA LEU A 341 9.38 -10.84 21.69
C LEU A 341 8.06 -11.50 22.09
N PHE A 342 7.03 -11.32 21.29
CA PHE A 342 5.75 -12.00 21.41
C PHE A 342 5.73 -13.24 20.52
N ILE A 343 5.33 -14.36 21.08
CA ILE A 343 5.27 -15.67 20.41
C ILE A 343 3.85 -16.21 20.51
N VAL A 344 3.24 -16.51 19.37
CA VAL A 344 2.00 -17.28 19.32
C VAL A 344 2.37 -18.73 19.13
N ASN A 345 2.09 -19.55 20.16
CA ASN A 345 2.49 -20.94 20.22
C ASN A 345 1.27 -21.86 20.32
N GLU A 346 1.23 -22.91 19.50
CA GLU A 346 0.25 -24.00 19.57
C GLU A 346 0.84 -25.15 20.34
N ARG A 347 0.11 -25.60 21.35
CA ARG A 347 0.40 -26.80 22.16
C ARG A 347 -0.76 -27.78 22.05
N SER A 348 -0.58 -28.96 22.61
CA SER A 348 -1.60 -30.01 22.59
C SER A 348 -2.94 -29.63 23.21
N ASP A 349 -2.95 -28.65 24.10
CA ASP A 349 -4.11 -28.20 24.88
C ASP A 349 -4.63 -26.81 24.49
N GLY A 350 -3.99 -26.12 23.55
CA GLY A 350 -4.44 -24.81 23.08
C GLY A 350 -3.39 -23.95 22.40
N VAL A 351 -3.79 -22.72 22.06
CA VAL A 351 -2.92 -21.68 21.51
C VAL A 351 -2.65 -20.64 22.58
N TYR A 352 -1.40 -20.29 22.76
CA TYR A 352 -0.92 -19.38 23.80
C TYR A 352 -0.19 -18.19 23.18
N LEU A 353 -0.34 -17.03 23.81
CA LEU A 353 0.51 -15.87 23.58
C LEU A 353 1.51 -15.79 24.72
N GLU A 354 2.78 -15.90 24.38
CA GLU A 354 3.89 -15.89 25.33
C GLU A 354 4.87 -14.78 25.00
N THR A 355 5.68 -14.38 25.96
CA THR A 355 6.67 -13.29 25.79
C THR A 355 8.05 -13.71 26.27
N ILE A 356 9.07 -13.17 25.62
CA ILE A 356 10.46 -13.22 26.03
C ILE A 356 10.96 -11.76 26.07
N ASP A 357 11.42 -11.33 27.26
CA ASP A 357 12.01 -10.02 27.49
C ASP A 357 13.53 -10.05 27.27
#